data_4f27303dd072d8d6e1870ec8508a5b08
#
_entry.id   4f27303dd072d8d6e1870ec8508a5b08
#
_cell.length_a   1.000
_cell.length_b   1.000
_cell.length_c   1.000
_cell.angle_alpha   90.00
_cell.angle_beta   90.00
_cell.angle_gamma   90.00
#
_symmetry.space_group_name_H-M   'P 1'
#
loop_
_entity.id
_entity.type
_entity.pdbx_description
1 polymer ?
#
loop_
_entity_poly.entity_id
_entity_poly.type
_entity_poly.pdbx_seq_one_letter_code
_entity_poly.pdbx_strand_id
1 'polypeptide(L)'
;MKKLMALALVSLVTLTSCAKNSNDATAEVEQDGGTQGATVYFTKDISAASLVKIYEALGVVTSGKRVAVKISTGESSRSNYLRPELIKDLVQKVGGTIVECNTAYGGSRSTTVRHREAIAERGFTEIAEVDIMDEEGTVNLPVEDNRWIQYDIVGSHIQNYDVMINLAHFKGHAMGGFGGVLKNQSIGVASSSGKVYIHSAGSRTSGSIMNSNQDSFLESMAAAAQAVHNYFRQEGKNIIYINVMNNLSVDCDCDGSPASPQMNDIGILASLDPVALDKACLDLVFNHISTSGDNADPLIQRISRQHGTHTVEYAEQIGLGTQSYSLVDLDSQTGIDDARTTQSERYNVYSLDGKKLLTNAANLDGLTKGTYIINGEKKVLE
;
A
#
# COMPACT_ATOMS: atom_id res chain seq x y z
N MET A 1 -43.50 27.25 -49.98
CA MET A 1 -42.92 27.54 -51.31
C MET A 1 -41.46 27.90 -51.13
N LYS A 2 -40.61 27.30 -52.03
CA LYS A 2 -39.16 27.51 -52.25
C LYS A 2 -38.23 27.02 -51.14
N LYS A 3 -37.61 25.83 -51.19
CA LYS A 3 -36.53 25.21 -52.01
C LYS A 3 -35.38 26.16 -52.32
N LEU A 4 -34.14 25.82 -51.85
CA LEU A 4 -32.88 25.66 -52.62
C LEU A 4 -31.78 25.33 -51.59
N MET A 5 -31.16 24.17 -51.67
CA MET A 5 -30.05 23.63 -52.48
C MET A 5 -28.65 24.13 -52.08
N ALA A 6 -27.94 23.19 -51.54
CA ALA A 6 -26.55 22.74 -51.62
C ALA A 6 -25.50 23.68 -52.25
N LEU A 7 -24.33 23.73 -51.69
CA LEU A 7 -23.07 23.53 -52.42
C LEU A 7 -21.93 23.08 -51.48
N ALA A 8 -21.35 21.94 -51.79
CA ALA A 8 -20.10 21.44 -51.24
C ALA A 8 -18.93 22.18 -51.92
N LEU A 9 -17.92 22.56 -51.14
CA LEU A 9 -16.62 22.94 -51.68
C LEU A 9 -15.53 22.10 -51.03
N VAL A 10 -14.97 21.19 -51.79
CA VAL A 10 -13.72 20.48 -51.53
C VAL A 10 -12.59 21.42 -51.87
N SER A 11 -11.69 21.68 -50.95
CA SER A 11 -10.41 22.32 -51.22
C SER A 11 -9.27 21.41 -50.78
N LEU A 12 -8.63 20.86 -51.77
CA LEU A 12 -7.35 20.18 -51.76
C LEU A 12 -6.23 21.24 -51.57
N VAL A 13 -5.41 21.16 -50.57
CA VAL A 13 -4.18 21.91 -50.48
C VAL A 13 -3.02 20.98 -50.13
N THR A 14 -2.04 21.07 -50.99
CA THR A 14 -0.81 20.32 -51.14
C THR A 14 0.18 20.51 -50.02
N LEU A 15 0.90 19.43 -49.71
CA LEU A 15 2.11 19.32 -48.91
C LEU A 15 3.23 20.27 -49.40
N THR A 16 3.83 21.00 -48.50
CA THR A 16 5.21 21.44 -48.63
C THR A 16 5.99 21.18 -47.35
N SER A 17 6.97 20.33 -47.53
CA SER A 17 8.00 19.96 -46.56
C SER A 17 8.90 21.15 -46.23
N CYS A 18 9.17 21.38 -44.96
CA CYS A 18 10.38 22.08 -44.54
C CYS A 18 10.88 21.50 -43.21
N ALA A 19 11.99 20.80 -43.28
CA ALA A 19 12.74 20.26 -42.15
C ALA A 19 13.37 21.40 -41.30
N LYS A 20 13.22 21.34 -40.01
CA LYS A 20 14.19 21.91 -39.06
C LYS A 20 14.32 21.02 -37.82
N ASN A 21 15.54 20.57 -37.61
CA ASN A 21 16.01 19.87 -36.42
C ASN A 21 15.80 20.69 -35.16
N SER A 22 15.25 20.05 -34.12
CA SER A 22 15.63 20.31 -32.73
C SER A 22 15.39 19.02 -31.94
N ASN A 23 16.46 18.50 -31.37
CA ASN A 23 16.47 17.35 -30.46
C ASN A 23 15.67 17.70 -29.21
N ASP A 24 14.57 17.03 -29.02
CA ASP A 24 13.91 16.85 -27.72
C ASP A 24 13.56 15.36 -27.65
N ALA A 25 14.38 14.61 -26.92
CA ALA A 25 14.20 13.19 -26.70
C ALA A 25 13.17 13.03 -25.55
N THR A 26 11.89 13.07 -25.89
CA THR A 26 10.86 12.40 -25.08
C THR A 26 10.95 10.93 -25.43
N ALA A 27 11.50 10.13 -24.51
CA ALA A 27 11.43 8.70 -24.62
C ALA A 27 9.96 8.26 -24.47
N GLU A 28 9.30 8.03 -25.61
CA GLU A 28 8.10 7.22 -25.67
C GLU A 28 8.53 5.78 -25.33
N VAL A 29 8.11 5.30 -24.17
CA VAL A 29 8.21 3.89 -23.82
C VAL A 29 7.21 3.15 -24.70
N GLU A 30 7.69 2.49 -25.76
CA GLU A 30 6.90 1.51 -26.51
C GLU A 30 6.43 0.43 -25.53
N GLN A 31 5.11 0.35 -25.32
CA GLN A 31 4.49 -0.78 -24.64
C GLN A 31 4.64 -2.03 -25.52
N ASP A 32 5.62 -2.85 -25.17
CA ASP A 32 5.68 -4.23 -25.65
C ASP A 32 4.48 -4.99 -25.06
N GLY A 33 3.67 -5.60 -25.91
CA GLY A 33 2.38 -6.21 -25.59
C GLY A 33 2.45 -7.58 -24.88
N GLY A 34 3.40 -7.76 -23.98
CA GLY A 34 3.40 -8.82 -22.97
C GLY A 34 2.90 -8.24 -21.66
N THR A 35 2.04 -8.95 -20.93
CA THR A 35 1.56 -8.59 -19.58
C THR A 35 2.75 -8.55 -18.60
N GLN A 36 3.54 -7.50 -18.68
CA GLN A 36 4.60 -7.25 -17.72
C GLN A 36 3.92 -6.72 -16.45
N GLY A 37 3.96 -7.51 -15.36
CA GLY A 37 3.44 -7.12 -14.05
C GLY A 37 4.13 -5.86 -13.53
N ALA A 38 3.55 -5.23 -12.52
CA ALA A 38 4.11 -4.04 -11.89
C ALA A 38 5.51 -4.34 -11.31
N THR A 39 6.42 -3.37 -11.37
CA THR A 39 7.75 -3.52 -10.74
C THR A 39 7.65 -3.32 -9.24
N VAL A 40 8.17 -4.27 -8.47
CA VAL A 40 8.37 -4.17 -7.03
C VAL A 40 9.87 -4.28 -6.74
N TYR A 41 10.45 -3.21 -6.21
CA TYR A 41 11.84 -3.22 -5.74
C TYR A 41 11.93 -3.84 -4.35
N PHE A 42 13.04 -4.52 -4.07
CA PHE A 42 13.28 -5.19 -2.79
C PHE A 42 14.74 -4.99 -2.33
N THR A 43 14.94 -4.85 -1.04
CA THR A 43 16.24 -4.95 -0.36
C THR A 43 16.07 -5.63 0.99
N LYS A 44 16.98 -6.53 1.37
CA LYS A 44 16.98 -7.18 2.69
C LYS A 44 17.46 -6.26 3.80
N ASP A 45 18.31 -5.28 3.45
CA ASP A 45 18.87 -4.35 4.43
C ASP A 45 17.82 -3.34 4.89
N ILE A 46 17.51 -3.38 6.20
CA ILE A 46 16.60 -2.45 6.85
C ILE A 46 17.40 -1.37 7.56
N SER A 47 17.92 -0.44 6.78
CA SER A 47 18.65 0.73 7.25
C SER A 47 18.10 2.02 6.66
N ALA A 48 18.43 3.17 7.26
CA ALA A 48 18.07 4.48 6.72
C ALA A 48 18.63 4.67 5.30
N ALA A 49 19.86 4.18 5.05
CA ALA A 49 20.49 4.26 3.73
C ALA A 49 19.73 3.41 2.68
N SER A 50 19.32 2.19 3.02
CA SER A 50 18.57 1.32 2.13
C SER A 50 17.16 1.81 1.90
N LEU A 51 16.52 2.47 2.89
CA LEU A 51 15.24 3.13 2.71
C LEU A 51 15.35 4.28 1.69
N VAL A 52 16.43 5.05 1.71
CA VAL A 52 16.70 6.07 0.70
C VAL A 52 16.99 5.44 -0.66
N LYS A 53 17.84 4.39 -0.73
CA LYS A 53 18.19 3.68 -1.97
C LYS A 53 16.96 3.14 -2.69
N ILE A 54 16.04 2.49 -1.97
CA ILE A 54 14.83 1.92 -2.58
C ILE A 54 13.84 2.99 -3.03
N TYR A 55 13.74 4.12 -2.30
CA TYR A 55 12.99 5.28 -2.75
C TYR A 55 13.56 5.84 -4.08
N GLU A 56 14.87 5.97 -4.19
CA GLU A 56 15.54 6.46 -5.42
C GLU A 56 15.31 5.53 -6.62
N ALA A 57 15.22 4.22 -6.39
CA ALA A 57 14.95 3.24 -7.43
C ALA A 57 13.58 3.44 -8.12
N LEU A 58 12.61 4.08 -7.44
CA LEU A 58 11.30 4.41 -8.03
C LEU A 58 11.36 5.54 -9.05
N GLY A 59 12.46 6.32 -9.11
CA GLY A 59 12.68 7.38 -10.10
C GLY A 59 11.73 8.57 -10.00
N VAL A 60 11.01 8.75 -8.89
CA VAL A 60 10.02 9.84 -8.74
C VAL A 60 10.68 11.11 -8.25
N VAL A 61 10.44 12.21 -8.94
CA VAL A 61 10.98 13.53 -8.59
C VAL A 61 10.05 14.24 -7.60
N THR A 62 10.58 14.57 -6.42
CA THR A 62 9.87 15.28 -5.35
C THR A 62 10.37 16.71 -5.14
N SER A 63 11.43 17.11 -5.83
CA SER A 63 12.03 18.44 -5.69
C SER A 63 11.03 19.55 -6.06
N GLY A 64 10.91 20.57 -5.20
CA GLY A 64 9.98 21.66 -5.37
C GLY A 64 8.50 21.32 -5.12
N LYS A 65 8.23 20.10 -4.61
CA LYS A 65 6.88 19.64 -4.25
C LYS A 65 6.69 19.68 -2.73
N ARG A 66 5.43 19.84 -2.29
CA ARG A 66 5.04 19.67 -0.88
C ARG A 66 4.79 18.18 -0.66
N VAL A 67 5.66 17.56 0.12
CA VAL A 67 5.68 16.10 0.29
C VAL A 67 5.09 15.70 1.65
N ALA A 68 4.03 14.89 1.63
CA ALA A 68 3.52 14.20 2.79
C ALA A 68 4.22 12.85 2.93
N VAL A 69 4.77 12.53 4.10
CA VAL A 69 5.25 11.18 4.44
C VAL A 69 4.25 10.56 5.39
N LYS A 70 3.38 9.68 4.86
CA LYS A 70 2.33 9.03 5.65
C LYS A 70 2.87 7.78 6.34
N ILE A 71 2.90 7.84 7.65
CA ILE A 71 3.33 6.73 8.53
C ILE A 71 2.25 6.38 9.57
N SER A 72 2.54 5.41 10.43
CA SER A 72 1.86 5.21 11.71
C SER A 72 2.84 5.49 12.84
N THR A 73 2.53 6.48 13.67
CA THR A 73 3.39 6.91 14.78
C THR A 73 3.27 6.03 16.03
N GLY A 74 2.43 5.00 15.99
CA GLY A 74 2.22 4.06 17.09
C GLY A 74 1.31 4.56 18.20
N GLU A 75 0.73 3.65 18.99
CA GLU A 75 -0.16 3.98 20.10
C GLU A 75 0.60 4.22 21.42
N SER A 76 1.73 3.55 21.60
CA SER A 76 2.62 3.72 22.74
C SER A 76 4.08 3.57 22.33
N SER A 77 5.01 3.89 23.24
CA SER A 77 6.45 3.64 23.05
C SER A 77 6.79 2.15 22.86
N ARG A 78 5.90 1.24 23.28
CA ARG A 78 6.04 -0.22 23.09
C ARG A 78 5.47 -0.74 21.77
N SER A 79 4.69 0.06 21.05
CA SER A 79 4.20 -0.32 19.72
C SER A 79 5.38 -0.49 18.74
N ASN A 80 5.20 -1.35 17.72
CA ASN A 80 6.27 -1.73 16.78
C ASN A 80 6.42 -0.75 15.60
N TYR A 81 5.99 0.52 15.74
CA TYR A 81 6.06 1.53 14.67
C TYR A 81 7.49 1.74 14.14
N LEU A 82 7.59 2.24 12.91
CA LEU A 82 8.87 2.61 12.29
C LEU A 82 9.53 3.73 13.11
N ARG A 83 10.74 3.46 13.59
CA ARG A 83 11.46 4.38 14.47
C ARG A 83 11.94 5.61 13.70
N PRO A 84 11.97 6.81 14.33
CA PRO A 84 12.46 8.03 13.70
C PRO A 84 13.84 7.87 13.05
N GLU A 85 14.75 7.15 13.69
CA GLU A 85 16.11 6.93 13.21
C GLU A 85 16.16 6.21 11.86
N LEU A 86 15.22 5.29 11.62
CA LEU A 86 15.11 4.56 10.35
C LEU A 86 14.63 5.46 9.21
N ILE A 87 13.67 6.34 9.48
CA ILE A 87 12.98 7.10 8.44
C ILE A 87 13.55 8.50 8.22
N LYS A 88 14.37 9.00 9.15
CA LYS A 88 14.90 10.37 9.18
C LYS A 88 15.53 10.78 7.83
N ASP A 89 16.44 9.98 7.31
CA ASP A 89 17.21 10.34 6.12
C ASP A 89 16.30 10.46 4.89
N LEU A 90 15.30 9.59 4.74
CA LEU A 90 14.32 9.70 3.67
C LEU A 90 13.47 10.97 3.83
N VAL A 91 12.91 11.21 5.03
CA VAL A 91 12.04 12.36 5.30
C VAL A 91 12.79 13.67 5.02
N GLN A 92 14.03 13.79 5.50
CA GLN A 92 14.86 14.96 5.30
C GLN A 92 15.30 15.14 3.85
N LYS A 93 15.64 14.03 3.16
CA LYS A 93 16.01 14.04 1.73
C LYS A 93 14.91 14.62 0.85
N VAL A 94 13.66 14.28 1.13
CA VAL A 94 12.52 14.77 0.32
C VAL A 94 11.94 16.10 0.83
N GLY A 95 12.46 16.65 1.93
CA GLY A 95 11.88 17.82 2.60
C GLY A 95 10.43 17.57 3.02
N GLY A 96 10.14 16.34 3.51
CA GLY A 96 8.79 15.87 3.77
C GLY A 96 8.25 16.30 5.13
N THR A 97 6.94 16.50 5.20
CA THR A 97 6.17 16.60 6.44
C THR A 97 5.62 15.23 6.78
N ILE A 98 5.82 14.76 8.01
CA ILE A 98 5.21 13.54 8.52
C ILE A 98 3.71 13.81 8.72
N VAL A 99 2.84 12.95 8.15
CA VAL A 99 1.40 13.16 8.22
C VAL A 99 0.68 11.98 8.87
N GLU A 100 -0.33 12.30 9.69
CA GLU A 100 -1.23 11.35 10.36
C GLU A 100 -2.66 11.93 10.41
N CYS A 101 -3.62 11.09 10.81
CA CYS A 101 -4.97 11.53 11.23
C CYS A 101 -5.31 10.93 12.59
N ASN A 102 -6.16 11.61 13.36
CA ASN A 102 -6.64 11.14 14.65
C ASN A 102 -7.32 9.76 14.54
N THR A 103 -7.25 8.96 15.60
CA THR A 103 -7.90 7.64 15.66
C THR A 103 -9.37 7.77 16.00
N ALA A 104 -10.17 6.75 15.65
CA ALA A 104 -11.58 6.66 15.96
C ALA A 104 -11.89 5.87 17.25
N TYR A 105 -10.85 5.49 17.98
CA TYR A 105 -10.94 4.79 19.27
C TYR A 105 -10.21 5.59 20.36
N GLY A 106 -10.52 5.31 21.63
CA GLY A 106 -9.83 5.94 22.77
C GLY A 106 -8.36 5.50 22.83
N GLY A 107 -7.46 6.46 23.08
CA GLY A 107 -6.03 6.21 23.18
C GLY A 107 -5.20 7.48 23.08
N SER A 108 -3.89 7.34 22.89
CA SER A 108 -2.94 8.47 22.86
C SER A 108 -3.14 9.34 21.61
N ARG A 109 -3.76 8.81 20.55
CA ARG A 109 -3.98 9.49 19.27
C ARG A 109 -5.44 9.85 18.99
N SER A 110 -6.31 9.83 20.02
CA SER A 110 -7.74 10.05 19.86
C SER A 110 -8.16 11.51 19.71
N THR A 111 -7.30 12.44 20.07
CA THR A 111 -7.49 13.89 19.91
C THR A 111 -6.20 14.54 19.44
N THR A 112 -6.29 15.63 18.68
CA THR A 112 -5.11 16.34 18.15
C THR A 112 -4.09 16.68 19.24
N VAL A 113 -4.52 17.17 20.40
CA VAL A 113 -3.61 17.53 21.51
C VAL A 113 -2.81 16.32 21.98
N ARG A 114 -3.50 15.21 22.33
CA ARG A 114 -2.84 13.97 22.78
C ARG A 114 -1.97 13.34 21.67
N HIS A 115 -2.43 13.43 20.44
CA HIS A 115 -1.72 12.88 19.30
C HIS A 115 -0.40 13.63 19.09
N ARG A 116 -0.40 14.96 19.14
CA ARG A 116 0.82 15.78 19.08
C ARG A 116 1.78 15.48 20.24
N GLU A 117 1.28 15.33 21.48
CA GLU A 117 2.08 14.90 22.63
C GLU A 117 2.73 13.53 22.40
N ALA A 118 1.95 12.56 21.91
CA ALA A 118 2.42 11.22 21.61
C ALA A 118 3.48 11.19 20.50
N ILE A 119 3.33 12.00 19.47
CA ILE A 119 4.28 12.15 18.36
C ILE A 119 5.61 12.76 18.87
N ALA A 120 5.52 13.80 19.68
CA ALA A 120 6.70 14.44 20.28
C ALA A 120 7.44 13.49 21.25
N GLU A 121 6.71 12.78 22.12
CA GLU A 121 7.29 11.78 23.02
C GLU A 121 8.08 10.70 22.29
N ARG A 122 7.67 10.35 21.06
CA ARG A 122 8.32 9.32 20.22
C ARG A 122 9.41 9.86 19.32
N GLY A 123 9.76 11.15 19.41
CA GLY A 123 10.88 11.77 18.71
C GLY A 123 10.62 12.14 17.25
N PHE A 124 9.40 12.04 16.73
CA PHE A 124 9.13 12.38 15.33
C PHE A 124 9.28 13.87 15.04
N THR A 125 8.98 14.76 16.00
CA THR A 125 9.18 16.21 15.87
C THR A 125 10.64 16.63 15.84
N GLU A 126 11.57 15.76 16.21
CA GLU A 126 13.02 16.01 16.15
C GLU A 126 13.58 15.80 14.73
N ILE A 127 12.85 15.09 13.85
CA ILE A 127 13.34 14.75 12.53
C ILE A 127 12.63 15.50 11.41
N ALA A 128 11.38 15.96 11.62
CA ALA A 128 10.59 16.69 10.63
C ALA A 128 9.42 17.46 11.27
N GLU A 129 8.81 18.35 10.50
CA GLU A 129 7.47 18.87 10.79
C GLU A 129 6.45 17.73 10.77
N VAL A 130 5.42 17.85 11.64
CA VAL A 130 4.34 16.86 11.74
C VAL A 130 2.99 17.55 11.61
N ASP A 131 2.16 16.99 10.73
CA ASP A 131 0.82 17.49 10.45
C ASP A 131 -0.23 16.41 10.76
N ILE A 132 -1.22 16.74 11.59
CA ILE A 132 -2.40 15.93 11.84
C ILE A 132 -3.49 16.42 10.88
N MET A 133 -3.61 15.75 9.74
CA MET A 133 -4.35 16.23 8.58
C MET A 133 -5.84 16.51 8.84
N ASP A 134 -6.43 15.92 9.87
CA ASP A 134 -7.85 16.12 10.24
C ASP A 134 -8.06 17.10 11.41
N GLU A 135 -7.02 17.85 11.82
CA GLU A 135 -7.15 18.79 12.94
C GLU A 135 -8.01 20.01 12.64
N GLU A 136 -8.03 20.49 11.40
CA GLU A 136 -8.83 21.64 10.95
C GLU A 136 -10.09 21.22 10.18
N GLY A 137 -10.40 19.91 10.13
CA GLY A 137 -11.60 19.41 9.48
C GLY A 137 -11.35 18.32 8.44
N THR A 138 -12.35 18.10 7.60
CA THR A 138 -12.36 16.98 6.65
C THR A 138 -12.77 17.42 5.26
N VAL A 139 -12.36 16.64 4.25
CA VAL A 139 -12.88 16.72 2.89
C VAL A 139 -13.33 15.35 2.43
N ASN A 140 -14.29 15.31 1.51
CA ASN A 140 -14.76 14.07 0.91
C ASN A 140 -14.05 13.86 -0.43
N LEU A 141 -13.33 12.77 -0.57
CA LEU A 141 -12.81 12.34 -1.86
C LEU A 141 -13.86 11.51 -2.60
N PRO A 142 -14.01 11.68 -3.92
CA PRO A 142 -14.89 10.83 -4.71
C PRO A 142 -14.40 9.38 -4.70
N VAL A 143 -15.33 8.44 -4.58
CA VAL A 143 -15.10 7.00 -4.65
C VAL A 143 -15.69 6.49 -5.96
N GLU A 144 -14.93 5.74 -6.74
CA GLU A 144 -15.40 5.14 -7.99
C GLU A 144 -16.25 3.89 -7.71
N ASP A 145 -15.74 3.00 -6.85
CA ASP A 145 -16.52 1.86 -6.37
C ASP A 145 -17.37 2.25 -5.17
N ASN A 146 -18.58 2.67 -5.42
CA ASN A 146 -19.53 3.14 -4.41
C ASN A 146 -20.46 2.04 -3.85
N ARG A 147 -20.03 0.79 -3.91
CA ARG A 147 -20.80 -0.36 -3.41
C ARG A 147 -21.15 -0.26 -1.93
N TRP A 148 -20.18 0.19 -1.12
CA TRP A 148 -20.31 0.30 0.34
C TRP A 148 -20.24 1.74 0.83
N ILE A 149 -19.23 2.48 0.38
CA ILE A 149 -18.99 3.87 0.77
C ILE A 149 -19.25 4.80 -0.43
N GLN A 150 -19.86 5.95 -0.20
CA GLN A 150 -20.20 6.90 -1.28
C GLN A 150 -19.09 7.93 -1.50
N TYR A 151 -18.23 8.11 -0.53
CA TYR A 151 -17.08 9.02 -0.52
C TYR A 151 -16.10 8.55 0.55
N ASP A 152 -14.85 8.98 0.45
CA ASP A 152 -13.86 8.79 1.53
C ASP A 152 -13.68 10.09 2.30
N ILE A 153 -13.88 10.05 3.64
CA ILE A 153 -13.80 11.23 4.51
C ILE A 153 -12.38 11.33 5.06
N VAL A 154 -11.54 12.13 4.42
CA VAL A 154 -10.13 12.30 4.78
C VAL A 154 -9.87 13.60 5.51
N GLY A 155 -8.70 13.73 6.14
CA GLY A 155 -8.26 15.00 6.73
C GLY A 155 -8.13 16.11 5.69
N SER A 156 -8.62 17.32 5.98
CA SER A 156 -8.66 18.44 5.01
C SER A 156 -7.26 18.83 4.52
N HIS A 157 -6.22 18.65 5.35
CA HIS A 157 -4.84 19.01 5.00
C HIS A 157 -4.23 18.12 3.90
N ILE A 158 -4.88 17.04 3.45
CA ILE A 158 -4.46 16.29 2.25
C ILE A 158 -4.31 17.22 1.04
N GLN A 159 -5.07 18.32 1.01
CA GLN A 159 -5.03 19.33 -0.05
C GLN A 159 -3.73 20.17 -0.05
N ASN A 160 -2.99 20.16 1.04
CA ASN A 160 -1.73 20.89 1.18
C ASN A 160 -0.55 20.22 0.46
N TYR A 161 -0.72 18.99 -0.03
CA TYR A 161 0.38 18.17 -0.54
C TYR A 161 0.24 17.86 -2.02
N ASP A 162 1.39 17.83 -2.69
CA ASP A 162 1.52 17.49 -4.10
C ASP A 162 1.98 16.05 -4.29
N VAL A 163 2.74 15.51 -3.32
CA VAL A 163 3.23 14.13 -3.33
C VAL A 163 2.94 13.47 -1.97
N MET A 164 2.49 12.22 -2.00
CA MET A 164 2.43 11.37 -0.81
C MET A 164 3.42 10.22 -0.93
N ILE A 165 4.31 10.10 0.05
CA ILE A 165 5.07 8.88 0.28
C ILE A 165 4.31 8.07 1.32
N ASN A 166 3.61 7.04 0.86
CA ASN A 166 2.93 6.08 1.72
C ASN A 166 3.97 5.10 2.26
N LEU A 167 4.56 5.44 3.42
CA LEU A 167 5.59 4.66 4.10
C LEU A 167 4.95 3.82 5.18
N ALA A 168 4.59 2.60 4.85
CA ALA A 168 3.90 1.69 5.75
C ALA A 168 4.87 0.74 6.46
N HIS A 169 4.59 0.48 7.72
CA HIS A 169 5.10 -0.68 8.43
C HIS A 169 4.20 -1.86 8.12
N PHE A 170 4.73 -2.91 7.49
CA PHE A 170 3.97 -4.13 7.20
C PHE A 170 3.94 -5.06 8.42
N LYS A 171 2.75 -5.52 8.81
CA LYS A 171 2.53 -6.37 10.01
C LYS A 171 1.12 -6.98 10.00
N GLY A 172 0.82 -7.81 10.99
CA GLY A 172 -0.55 -8.27 11.25
C GLY A 172 -1.49 -7.14 11.71
N HIS A 173 -2.78 -7.40 11.63
CA HIS A 173 -3.81 -6.48 12.12
C HIS A 173 -5.04 -7.23 12.60
N ALA A 174 -5.56 -6.83 13.77
CA ALA A 174 -6.68 -7.52 14.43
C ALA A 174 -7.98 -7.54 13.59
N MET A 175 -8.26 -6.50 12.82
CA MET A 175 -9.47 -6.39 12.01
C MET A 175 -9.23 -6.62 10.51
N GLY A 176 -8.18 -6.05 9.92
CA GLY A 176 -7.90 -6.15 8.49
C GLY A 176 -7.02 -7.34 8.09
N GLY A 177 -6.62 -8.20 9.04
CA GLY A 177 -5.70 -9.32 8.78
C GLY A 177 -4.25 -8.87 8.74
N PHE A 178 -3.91 -7.90 7.90
CA PHE A 178 -2.61 -7.24 7.83
C PHE A 178 -2.73 -5.73 7.69
N GLY A 179 -1.63 -5.03 7.88
CA GLY A 179 -1.48 -3.61 7.60
C GLY A 179 -0.27 -3.41 6.70
N GLY A 180 -0.51 -2.94 5.48
CA GLY A 180 0.44 -2.52 4.48
C GLY A 180 0.05 -1.16 3.90
N VAL A 181 0.50 -0.86 2.67
CA VAL A 181 0.24 0.45 2.04
C VAL A 181 -1.25 0.67 1.75
N LEU A 182 -2.03 -0.36 1.37
CA LEU A 182 -3.47 -0.22 1.16
C LEU A 182 -4.19 0.26 2.42
N LYS A 183 -3.87 -0.34 3.58
CA LYS A 183 -4.44 0.09 4.85
C LYS A 183 -3.91 1.46 5.29
N ASN A 184 -2.64 1.74 5.09
CA ASN A 184 -2.04 3.01 5.51
C ASN A 184 -2.63 4.20 4.76
N GLN A 185 -2.96 4.05 3.47
CA GLN A 185 -3.60 5.12 2.71
C GLN A 185 -5.12 5.20 2.90
N SER A 186 -5.82 4.09 3.14
CA SER A 186 -7.25 4.11 3.44
C SER A 186 -7.52 4.57 4.87
N ILE A 187 -7.36 3.66 5.84
CA ILE A 187 -7.63 3.92 7.27
C ILE A 187 -6.69 5.00 7.83
N GLY A 188 -5.42 5.03 7.40
CA GLY A 188 -4.43 5.98 7.92
C GLY A 188 -4.68 7.43 7.51
N VAL A 189 -5.18 7.67 6.30
CA VAL A 189 -5.48 9.01 5.74
C VAL A 189 -6.91 9.47 6.07
N ALA A 190 -7.82 8.53 6.28
CA ALA A 190 -9.19 8.84 6.73
C ALA A 190 -9.17 9.61 8.05
N SER A 191 -10.03 10.61 8.17
CA SER A 191 -10.30 11.29 9.45
C SER A 191 -10.88 10.34 10.49
N SER A 192 -11.01 10.79 11.74
CA SER A 192 -11.66 9.97 12.78
C SER A 192 -13.06 9.50 12.34
N SER A 193 -13.88 10.36 11.74
CA SER A 193 -15.20 9.98 11.20
C SER A 193 -15.12 9.09 9.97
N GLY A 194 -14.13 9.30 9.10
CA GLY A 194 -13.86 8.47 7.92
C GLY A 194 -13.46 7.05 8.31
N LYS A 195 -12.63 6.88 9.34
CA LYS A 195 -12.30 5.56 9.89
C LYS A 195 -13.54 4.78 10.30
N VAL A 196 -14.49 5.43 11.00
CA VAL A 196 -15.76 4.78 11.37
C VAL A 196 -16.58 4.43 10.14
N TYR A 197 -16.62 5.32 9.15
CA TYR A 197 -17.37 5.13 7.91
C TYR A 197 -16.86 3.93 7.10
N ILE A 198 -15.55 3.81 6.91
CA ILE A 198 -14.93 2.67 6.24
C ILE A 198 -15.17 1.37 7.02
N HIS A 199 -14.89 1.34 8.32
CA HIS A 199 -15.06 0.13 9.14
C HIS A 199 -16.52 -0.34 9.20
N SER A 200 -17.47 0.56 9.07
CA SER A 200 -18.90 0.24 9.09
C SER A 200 -19.52 0.00 7.72
N ALA A 201 -18.67 -0.11 6.67
CA ALA A 201 -19.14 -0.23 5.28
C ALA A 201 -20.21 0.83 4.94
N GLY A 202 -19.88 2.10 5.21
CA GLY A 202 -20.75 3.23 4.87
C GLY A 202 -21.96 3.46 5.77
N SER A 203 -22.17 2.65 6.81
CA SER A 203 -23.43 2.72 7.59
C SER A 203 -23.46 3.86 8.63
N ARG A 204 -22.29 4.36 9.08
CA ARG A 204 -22.20 5.43 10.10
C ARG A 204 -20.86 6.14 10.07
N THR A 205 -20.81 7.36 10.61
CA THR A 205 -19.60 8.20 10.70
C THR A 205 -19.17 8.49 12.15
N SER A 206 -19.81 7.87 13.13
CA SER A 206 -19.50 8.03 14.56
C SER A 206 -19.87 6.77 15.35
N GLY A 207 -19.36 6.64 16.56
CA GLY A 207 -19.60 5.51 17.45
C GLY A 207 -18.63 4.35 17.23
N SER A 208 -19.11 3.10 17.27
CA SER A 208 -18.27 1.92 17.21
C SER A 208 -17.59 1.73 15.86
N ILE A 209 -16.32 1.37 15.87
CA ILE A 209 -15.55 0.94 14.69
C ILE A 209 -15.75 -0.56 14.37
N MET A 210 -16.50 -1.31 15.16
CA MET A 210 -16.74 -2.73 14.91
C MET A 210 -17.65 -2.89 13.68
N ASN A 211 -17.21 -3.71 12.73
CA ASN A 211 -18.00 -4.11 11.57
C ASN A 211 -18.84 -5.34 11.87
N SER A 212 -19.93 -5.52 11.12
CA SER A 212 -20.78 -6.69 11.18
C SER A 212 -20.48 -7.71 10.08
N ASN A 213 -19.78 -7.30 9.03
CA ASN A 213 -19.39 -8.14 7.90
C ASN A 213 -17.94 -7.83 7.52
N GLN A 214 -17.09 -8.86 7.57
CA GLN A 214 -15.66 -8.72 7.36
C GLN A 214 -15.33 -8.27 5.93
N ASP A 215 -15.91 -8.91 4.92
CA ASP A 215 -15.56 -8.64 3.53
C ASP A 215 -16.04 -7.24 3.10
N SER A 216 -17.21 -6.79 3.54
CA SER A 216 -17.66 -5.42 3.25
C SER A 216 -16.76 -4.34 3.84
N PHE A 217 -16.15 -4.60 4.99
CA PHE A 217 -15.13 -3.71 5.56
C PHE A 217 -13.85 -3.69 4.70
N LEU A 218 -13.36 -4.86 4.29
CA LEU A 218 -12.15 -4.98 3.47
C LEU A 218 -12.35 -4.35 2.08
N GLU A 219 -13.52 -4.54 1.47
CA GLU A 219 -13.92 -3.91 0.22
C GLU A 219 -14.03 -2.38 0.35
N SER A 220 -14.62 -1.89 1.45
CA SER A 220 -14.66 -0.44 1.75
C SER A 220 -13.26 0.15 1.95
N MET A 221 -12.35 -0.61 2.55
CA MET A 221 -10.96 -0.21 2.72
C MET A 221 -10.23 -0.11 1.38
N ALA A 222 -10.46 -1.05 0.45
CA ALA A 222 -9.91 -1.01 -0.90
C ALA A 222 -10.46 0.18 -1.71
N ALA A 223 -11.78 0.46 -1.62
CA ALA A 223 -12.41 1.61 -2.29
C ALA A 223 -11.89 2.95 -1.76
N ALA A 224 -11.69 3.09 -0.43
CA ALA A 224 -11.08 4.27 0.17
C ALA A 224 -9.61 4.43 -0.26
N ALA A 225 -8.85 3.31 -0.33
CA ALA A 225 -7.49 3.33 -0.84
C ALA A 225 -7.44 3.81 -2.30
N GLN A 226 -8.38 3.39 -3.15
CA GLN A 226 -8.50 3.86 -4.53
C GLN A 226 -8.80 5.37 -4.59
N ALA A 227 -9.69 5.88 -3.75
CA ALA A 227 -10.01 7.30 -3.71
C ALA A 227 -8.79 8.17 -3.42
N VAL A 228 -7.94 7.78 -2.43
CA VAL A 228 -6.69 8.47 -2.12
C VAL A 228 -5.67 8.33 -3.26
N HIS A 229 -5.54 7.14 -3.86
CA HIS A 229 -4.70 6.93 -5.03
C HIS A 229 -5.09 7.88 -6.17
N ASN A 230 -6.36 7.89 -6.54
CA ASN A 230 -6.89 8.72 -7.63
C ASN A 230 -6.70 10.22 -7.36
N TYR A 231 -6.83 10.65 -6.10
CA TYR A 231 -6.54 12.02 -5.71
C TYR A 231 -5.09 12.42 -6.00
N PHE A 232 -4.12 11.54 -5.72
CA PHE A 232 -2.70 11.79 -5.98
C PHE A 232 -2.25 11.40 -7.39
N ARG A 233 -3.15 10.90 -8.26
CA ARG A 233 -2.90 10.68 -9.70
C ARG A 233 -3.39 11.84 -10.57
N GLN A 234 -3.98 12.88 -9.98
CA GLN A 234 -4.34 14.10 -10.69
C GLN A 234 -3.09 14.83 -11.18
N GLU A 235 -3.25 15.71 -12.18
CA GLU A 235 -2.17 16.49 -12.75
C GLU A 235 -1.37 17.26 -11.67
N GLY A 236 -0.06 17.17 -11.72
CA GLY A 236 0.85 17.81 -10.78
C GLY A 236 1.03 17.10 -9.44
N LYS A 237 0.28 16.03 -9.17
CA LYS A 237 0.37 15.21 -7.95
C LYS A 237 1.02 13.85 -8.21
N ASN A 238 1.46 13.17 -7.15
CA ASN A 238 1.98 11.79 -7.23
C ASN A 238 1.86 11.06 -5.90
N ILE A 239 1.88 9.72 -5.95
CA ILE A 239 1.92 8.85 -4.77
C ILE A 239 2.94 7.73 -4.96
N ILE A 240 3.68 7.43 -3.91
CA ILE A 240 4.75 6.43 -3.86
C ILE A 240 4.45 5.49 -2.72
N TYR A 241 4.76 4.22 -2.88
CA TYR A 241 4.44 3.17 -1.92
C TYR A 241 5.70 2.46 -1.44
N ILE A 242 5.87 2.38 -0.11
CA ILE A 242 6.97 1.67 0.53
C ILE A 242 6.42 0.88 1.71
N ASN A 243 6.71 -0.43 1.77
CA ASN A 243 6.48 -1.28 2.93
C ASN A 243 7.80 -1.65 3.59
N VAL A 244 7.91 -1.42 4.89
CA VAL A 244 9.02 -1.93 5.71
C VAL A 244 8.53 -3.15 6.48
N MET A 245 9.14 -4.30 6.22
CA MET A 245 8.80 -5.60 6.80
C MET A 245 9.74 -5.96 7.94
N ASN A 246 9.68 -5.18 9.02
CA ASN A 246 10.41 -5.42 10.27
C ASN A 246 9.46 -5.57 11.46
N ASN A 247 9.91 -6.16 12.55
CA ASN A 247 9.10 -6.38 13.74
C ASN A 247 7.72 -6.98 13.39
N LEU A 248 7.72 -8.07 12.63
CA LEU A 248 6.54 -8.70 12.02
C LEU A 248 5.64 -9.36 13.07
N SER A 249 4.96 -8.52 13.87
CA SER A 249 3.98 -8.94 14.87
C SER A 249 2.62 -9.27 14.24
N VAL A 250 1.83 -10.09 14.93
CA VAL A 250 0.41 -10.31 14.60
C VAL A 250 -0.46 -9.09 14.90
N ASP A 251 0.03 -8.15 15.69
CA ASP A 251 -0.66 -6.93 16.09
C ASP A 251 -0.06 -5.70 15.41
N CYS A 252 -0.89 -4.67 15.22
CA CYS A 252 -0.47 -3.46 14.53
C CYS A 252 0.09 -2.39 15.50
N ASP A 253 0.64 -1.31 14.93
CA ASP A 253 1.15 -0.15 15.67
C ASP A 253 0.05 0.58 16.46
N CYS A 254 -1.22 0.29 16.17
CA CYS A 254 -2.36 0.80 16.92
C CYS A 254 -2.62 0.04 18.24
N ASP A 255 -1.89 -1.03 18.51
CA ASP A 255 -1.87 -1.70 19.81
C ASP A 255 -0.77 -1.10 20.69
N GLY A 256 -1.14 -0.67 21.89
CA GLY A 256 -0.20 -0.10 22.87
C GLY A 256 0.66 -1.15 23.59
N SER A 257 0.38 -2.45 23.38
CA SER A 257 1.11 -3.59 23.94
C SER A 257 1.05 -4.78 23.00
N PRO A 258 1.59 -4.63 21.77
CA PRO A 258 1.48 -5.67 20.74
C PRO A 258 2.21 -6.95 21.18
N ALA A 259 1.77 -8.08 20.65
CA ALA A 259 2.49 -9.33 20.76
C ALA A 259 3.91 -9.20 20.19
N SER A 260 4.87 -9.87 20.81
CA SER A 260 6.23 -9.92 20.28
C SER A 260 6.23 -10.55 18.89
N PRO A 261 7.03 -10.03 17.94
CA PRO A 261 7.25 -10.66 16.64
C PRO A 261 7.74 -12.10 16.81
N GLN A 262 7.21 -13.00 16.00
CA GLN A 262 7.65 -14.41 15.96
C GLN A 262 8.32 -14.76 14.63
N MET A 263 8.16 -13.92 13.63
CA MET A 263 8.79 -14.01 12.33
C MET A 263 9.94 -12.98 12.27
N ASN A 264 11.07 -13.37 11.69
CA ASN A 264 12.21 -12.46 11.47
C ASN A 264 11.86 -11.37 10.46
N ASP A 265 12.61 -10.28 10.53
CA ASP A 265 12.53 -9.18 9.56
C ASP A 265 12.86 -9.69 8.16
N ILE A 266 12.18 -9.14 7.15
CA ILE A 266 12.35 -9.55 5.75
C ILE A 266 13.14 -8.52 4.95
N GLY A 267 12.77 -7.23 5.06
CA GLY A 267 13.38 -6.19 4.25
C GLY A 267 12.46 -5.00 3.98
N ILE A 268 12.82 -4.24 2.97
CA ILE A 268 12.04 -3.08 2.49
C ILE A 268 11.62 -3.35 1.05
N LEU A 269 10.35 -3.10 0.74
CA LEU A 269 9.80 -3.19 -0.62
C LEU A 269 9.21 -1.85 -1.05
N ALA A 270 9.29 -1.53 -2.35
CA ALA A 270 8.70 -0.32 -2.90
C ALA A 270 8.15 -0.53 -4.31
N SER A 271 7.05 0.15 -4.62
CA SER A 271 6.43 0.13 -5.94
C SER A 271 5.65 1.42 -6.21
N LEU A 272 5.26 1.64 -7.46
CA LEU A 272 4.26 2.64 -7.83
C LEU A 272 2.85 2.05 -7.92
N ASP A 273 2.72 0.72 -7.73
CA ASP A 273 1.45 0.01 -7.65
C ASP A 273 1.25 -0.53 -6.23
N PRO A 274 0.20 -0.06 -5.50
CA PRO A 274 -0.02 -0.46 -4.11
C PRO A 274 -0.51 -1.90 -3.96
N VAL A 275 -1.21 -2.43 -4.97
CA VAL A 275 -1.74 -3.79 -4.99
C VAL A 275 -0.60 -4.79 -5.16
N ALA A 276 0.26 -4.54 -6.14
CA ALA A 276 1.47 -5.34 -6.39
C ALA A 276 2.40 -5.35 -5.18
N LEU A 277 2.55 -4.20 -4.51
CA LEU A 277 3.42 -4.09 -3.34
C LEU A 277 2.90 -4.90 -2.15
N ASP A 278 1.62 -4.74 -1.78
CA ASP A 278 1.04 -5.51 -0.68
C ASP A 278 0.96 -7.00 -1.02
N LYS A 279 0.70 -7.36 -2.30
CA LYS A 279 0.77 -8.75 -2.77
C LYS A 279 2.16 -9.35 -2.61
N ALA A 280 3.21 -8.64 -3.02
CA ALA A 280 4.59 -9.11 -2.86
C ALA A 280 4.96 -9.34 -1.38
N CYS A 281 4.53 -8.44 -0.47
CA CYS A 281 4.73 -8.62 0.96
C CYS A 281 3.98 -9.85 1.50
N LEU A 282 2.73 -10.06 1.09
CA LEU A 282 1.96 -11.25 1.46
C LEU A 282 2.63 -12.53 0.97
N ASP A 283 3.13 -12.55 -0.27
CA ASP A 283 3.81 -13.71 -0.82
C ASP A 283 5.08 -14.07 -0.03
N LEU A 284 5.87 -13.06 0.37
CA LEU A 284 7.03 -13.29 1.23
C LEU A 284 6.65 -13.88 2.59
N VAL A 285 5.51 -13.48 3.17
CA VAL A 285 5.00 -14.07 4.42
C VAL A 285 4.48 -15.49 4.20
N PHE A 286 3.63 -15.71 3.20
CA PHE A 286 3.02 -17.03 2.96
C PHE A 286 4.02 -18.08 2.47
N ASN A 287 5.07 -17.67 1.77
CA ASN A 287 6.13 -18.55 1.28
C ASN A 287 7.30 -18.69 2.26
N HIS A 288 7.23 -18.04 3.43
CA HIS A 288 8.28 -18.12 4.44
C HIS A 288 8.40 -19.55 5.00
N ILE A 289 9.62 -20.05 5.05
CA ILE A 289 9.90 -21.37 5.63
C ILE A 289 10.18 -21.18 7.12
N SER A 290 9.19 -21.46 7.95
CA SER A 290 9.30 -21.33 9.39
C SER A 290 10.35 -22.29 9.96
N THR A 291 11.19 -21.79 10.86
CA THR A 291 12.21 -22.52 11.60
C THR A 291 12.09 -22.26 13.10
N SER A 292 12.95 -22.89 13.93
CA SER A 292 12.99 -22.58 15.36
C SER A 292 13.44 -21.14 15.59
N GLY A 293 12.56 -20.32 16.17
CA GLY A 293 12.84 -18.90 16.43
C GLY A 293 12.49 -17.94 15.29
N ASP A 294 11.96 -18.47 14.17
CA ASP A 294 11.51 -17.69 13.01
C ASP A 294 10.23 -18.32 12.44
N ASN A 295 9.08 -17.87 12.91
CA ASN A 295 7.79 -18.53 12.66
C ASN A 295 6.73 -17.58 12.09
N ALA A 296 6.40 -17.74 10.81
CA ALA A 296 5.37 -16.97 10.11
C ALA A 296 3.93 -17.46 10.40
N ASP A 297 3.74 -18.66 10.94
CA ASP A 297 2.42 -19.27 11.10
C ASP A 297 1.42 -18.40 11.87
N PRO A 298 1.79 -17.73 12.99
CA PRO A 298 0.84 -16.87 13.70
C PRO A 298 0.37 -15.68 12.88
N LEU A 299 1.27 -15.09 12.08
CA LEU A 299 0.94 -13.98 11.18
C LEU A 299 0.04 -14.46 10.03
N ILE A 300 0.37 -15.58 9.40
CA ILE A 300 -0.44 -16.21 8.35
C ILE A 300 -1.84 -16.53 8.87
N GLN A 301 -1.96 -17.11 10.08
CA GLN A 301 -3.24 -17.41 10.71
C GLN A 301 -4.06 -16.13 10.98
N ARG A 302 -3.42 -15.04 11.41
CA ARG A 302 -4.08 -13.75 11.59
C ARG A 302 -4.62 -13.22 10.25
N ILE A 303 -3.81 -13.22 9.20
CA ILE A 303 -4.19 -12.76 7.86
C ILE A 303 -5.35 -13.60 7.33
N SER A 304 -5.24 -14.93 7.39
CA SER A 304 -6.25 -15.85 6.86
C SER A 304 -7.58 -15.75 7.61
N ARG A 305 -7.53 -15.75 8.96
CA ARG A 305 -8.75 -15.65 9.79
C ARG A 305 -9.54 -14.37 9.57
N GLN A 306 -8.84 -13.29 9.23
CA GLN A 306 -9.45 -11.98 8.96
C GLN A 306 -9.69 -11.75 7.46
N HIS A 307 -9.57 -12.79 6.62
CA HIS A 307 -9.70 -12.69 5.15
C HIS A 307 -8.80 -11.60 4.55
N GLY A 308 -7.61 -11.36 5.14
CA GLY A 308 -6.80 -10.17 4.82
C GLY A 308 -6.42 -10.07 3.34
N THR A 309 -6.23 -11.19 2.61
CA THR A 309 -5.93 -11.19 1.17
C THR A 309 -7.06 -10.61 0.33
N HIS A 310 -8.32 -10.67 0.83
CA HIS A 310 -9.48 -10.15 0.11
C HIS A 310 -9.37 -8.64 -0.18
N THR A 311 -8.68 -7.86 0.68
CA THR A 311 -8.42 -6.44 0.38
C THR A 311 -7.60 -6.26 -0.90
N VAL A 312 -6.57 -7.08 -1.11
CA VAL A 312 -5.70 -7.02 -2.30
C VAL A 312 -6.45 -7.53 -3.53
N GLU A 313 -7.18 -8.65 -3.40
CA GLU A 313 -8.01 -9.21 -4.45
C GLU A 313 -9.07 -8.21 -4.94
N TYR A 314 -9.75 -7.57 -3.99
CA TYR A 314 -10.78 -6.58 -4.32
C TYR A 314 -10.21 -5.27 -4.87
N ALA A 315 -9.04 -4.83 -4.36
CA ALA A 315 -8.35 -3.66 -4.88
C ALA A 315 -7.96 -3.82 -6.36
N GLU A 316 -7.52 -5.01 -6.77
CA GLU A 316 -7.31 -5.34 -8.20
C GLU A 316 -8.63 -5.36 -8.96
N GLN A 317 -9.67 -6.00 -8.41
CA GLN A 317 -10.99 -6.09 -9.04
C GLN A 317 -11.59 -4.72 -9.38
N ILE A 318 -11.39 -3.71 -8.50
CA ILE A 318 -11.87 -2.34 -8.73
C ILE A 318 -10.89 -1.49 -9.55
N GLY A 319 -9.77 -2.06 -10.03
CA GLY A 319 -8.81 -1.39 -10.90
C GLY A 319 -7.83 -0.45 -10.20
N LEU A 320 -7.58 -0.61 -8.89
CA LEU A 320 -6.58 0.19 -8.17
C LEU A 320 -5.14 -0.14 -8.60
N GLY A 321 -4.88 -1.39 -8.97
CA GLY A 321 -3.57 -1.89 -9.40
C GLY A 321 -3.66 -3.34 -9.82
N THR A 322 -2.53 -4.06 -9.85
CA THR A 322 -2.46 -5.47 -10.24
C THR A 322 -1.71 -6.33 -9.25
N GLN A 323 -2.14 -7.58 -9.07
CA GLN A 323 -1.41 -8.57 -8.28
C GLN A 323 -0.23 -9.20 -9.03
N SER A 324 -0.15 -8.99 -10.35
CA SER A 324 0.99 -9.44 -11.16
C SER A 324 2.17 -8.49 -10.96
N TYR A 325 3.33 -9.01 -10.56
CA TYR A 325 4.51 -8.19 -10.34
C TYR A 325 5.81 -8.91 -10.70
N SER A 326 6.85 -8.11 -10.95
CA SER A 326 8.24 -8.55 -11.06
C SER A 326 9.04 -8.01 -9.89
N LEU A 327 9.69 -8.88 -9.13
CA LEU A 327 10.54 -8.49 -8.00
C LEU A 327 11.96 -8.17 -8.49
N VAL A 328 12.44 -6.96 -8.20
CA VAL A 328 13.78 -6.48 -8.50
C VAL A 328 14.58 -6.37 -7.21
N ASP A 329 15.51 -7.30 -6.99
CA ASP A 329 16.39 -7.31 -5.82
C ASP A 329 17.54 -6.31 -6.01
N LEU A 330 17.56 -5.24 -5.22
CA LEU A 330 18.59 -4.20 -5.27
C LEU A 330 19.92 -4.63 -4.64
N ASP A 331 19.94 -5.71 -3.88
CA ASP A 331 21.16 -6.22 -3.25
C ASP A 331 21.94 -7.15 -4.19
N SER A 332 21.27 -7.75 -5.17
CA SER A 332 21.89 -8.59 -6.19
C SER A 332 22.54 -7.81 -7.35
N GLN A 333 22.33 -6.50 -7.44
CA GLN A 333 22.87 -5.66 -8.52
C GLN A 333 24.32 -5.25 -8.31
N THR A 334 25.18 -6.20 -7.97
CA THR A 334 26.64 -6.09 -8.16
C THR A 334 27.04 -6.85 -9.41
N GLY A 335 26.79 -6.25 -10.58
CA GLY A 335 27.37 -6.61 -11.88
C GLY A 335 27.32 -8.09 -12.28
N ILE A 336 26.58 -8.33 -13.34
CA ILE A 336 26.56 -9.46 -14.28
C ILE A 336 25.18 -10.15 -14.36
N ASP A 337 24.73 -10.20 -15.61
CA ASP A 337 23.49 -10.70 -16.17
C ASP A 337 22.95 -12.04 -15.66
N ASP A 338 21.60 -12.10 -15.73
CA ASP A 338 20.74 -13.26 -16.01
C ASP A 338 21.19 -14.63 -15.51
N ALA A 339 20.69 -14.99 -14.35
CA ALA A 339 20.31 -16.37 -14.14
C ALA A 339 18.81 -16.42 -13.82
N ARG A 340 17.97 -16.61 -14.83
CA ARG A 340 16.63 -17.20 -14.66
C ARG A 340 16.81 -18.52 -13.93
N THR A 341 16.74 -18.48 -12.63
CA THR A 341 16.62 -19.70 -11.84
C THR A 341 15.19 -20.19 -12.05
N THR A 342 15.00 -21.19 -12.87
CA THR A 342 13.84 -22.07 -12.85
C THR A 342 13.83 -22.75 -11.48
N GLN A 343 13.31 -22.08 -10.45
CA GLN A 343 12.94 -22.75 -9.22
C GLN A 343 11.79 -23.70 -9.58
N SER A 344 12.01 -25.00 -9.37
CA SER A 344 10.92 -25.98 -9.38
C SER A 344 9.85 -25.46 -8.42
N GLU A 345 8.63 -25.27 -8.95
CA GLU A 345 7.49 -24.81 -8.14
C GLU A 345 7.40 -25.63 -6.85
N ARG A 346 7.40 -24.93 -5.74
CA ARG A 346 7.23 -25.51 -4.41
C ARG A 346 5.98 -24.89 -3.79
N TYR A 347 5.23 -25.69 -3.05
CA TYR A 347 3.93 -25.32 -2.54
C TYR A 347 3.91 -25.22 -1.03
N ASN A 348 3.54 -24.07 -0.50
CA ASN A 348 3.08 -23.90 0.87
C ASN A 348 1.57 -23.76 0.84
N VAL A 349 0.86 -24.64 1.55
CA VAL A 349 -0.60 -24.74 1.50
C VAL A 349 -1.18 -24.56 2.88
N TYR A 350 -2.18 -23.67 2.97
CA TYR A 350 -2.95 -23.42 4.18
C TYR A 350 -4.44 -23.58 3.90
N SER A 351 -5.19 -24.02 4.90
CA SER A 351 -6.65 -23.94 4.88
C SER A 351 -7.11 -22.48 5.05
N LEU A 352 -8.37 -22.17 4.74
CA LEU A 352 -8.90 -20.82 4.85
C LEU A 352 -8.88 -20.24 6.28
N ASP A 353 -8.84 -21.09 7.30
CA ASP A 353 -8.66 -20.70 8.71
C ASP A 353 -7.18 -20.56 9.12
N GLY A 354 -6.24 -20.63 8.16
CA GLY A 354 -4.81 -20.42 8.36
C GLY A 354 -4.05 -21.63 8.91
N LYS A 355 -4.66 -22.83 8.96
CA LYS A 355 -3.95 -24.04 9.35
C LYS A 355 -3.03 -24.50 8.23
N LYS A 356 -1.74 -24.67 8.52
CA LYS A 356 -0.76 -25.19 7.57
C LYS A 356 -1.06 -26.65 7.23
N LEU A 357 -1.11 -26.96 5.93
CA LEU A 357 -1.38 -28.31 5.40
C LEU A 357 -0.17 -28.90 4.71
N LEU A 358 0.55 -28.12 3.88
CA LEU A 358 1.79 -28.52 3.23
C LEU A 358 2.85 -27.42 3.37
N THR A 359 4.12 -27.81 3.44
CA THR A 359 5.26 -26.87 3.52
C THR A 359 6.32 -27.27 2.50
N ASN A 360 6.71 -26.36 1.63
CA ASN A 360 7.76 -26.53 0.62
C ASN A 360 7.59 -27.84 -0.18
N ALA A 361 6.33 -28.24 -0.43
CA ALA A 361 6.00 -29.47 -1.11
C ALA A 361 6.29 -29.38 -2.61
N ALA A 362 6.73 -30.49 -3.20
CA ALA A 362 7.02 -30.57 -4.63
C ALA A 362 5.75 -30.68 -5.50
N ASN A 363 4.63 -31.06 -4.89
CA ASN A 363 3.31 -31.18 -5.51
C ASN A 363 2.21 -30.96 -4.48
N LEU A 364 0.96 -31.03 -4.91
CA LEU A 364 -0.23 -30.86 -4.07
C LEU A 364 -0.87 -32.20 -3.67
N ASP A 365 -0.14 -33.30 -3.82
CA ASP A 365 -0.64 -34.64 -3.52
C ASP A 365 -1.04 -34.73 -2.04
N GLY A 366 -2.19 -35.41 -1.81
CA GLY A 366 -2.76 -35.59 -0.48
C GLY A 366 -3.76 -34.51 -0.05
N LEU A 367 -3.92 -33.43 -0.83
CA LEU A 367 -5.02 -32.49 -0.62
C LEU A 367 -6.32 -33.03 -1.23
N THR A 368 -7.41 -32.82 -0.52
CA THR A 368 -8.76 -33.13 -1.04
C THR A 368 -9.29 -31.98 -1.87
N LYS A 369 -10.34 -32.22 -2.66
CA LYS A 369 -11.07 -31.12 -3.33
C LYS A 369 -11.51 -30.08 -2.32
N GLY A 370 -11.25 -28.81 -2.61
CA GLY A 370 -11.55 -27.72 -1.68
C GLY A 370 -10.86 -26.41 -2.05
N THR A 371 -11.09 -25.39 -1.22
CA THR A 371 -10.47 -24.09 -1.38
C THR A 371 -9.32 -23.94 -0.37
N TYR A 372 -8.17 -23.50 -0.85
CA TYR A 372 -6.93 -23.39 -0.09
C TYR A 372 -6.24 -22.07 -0.36
N ILE A 373 -5.35 -21.66 0.52
CA ILE A 373 -4.33 -20.62 0.25
C ILE A 373 -3.06 -21.37 -0.16
N ILE A 374 -2.68 -21.25 -1.43
CA ILE A 374 -1.50 -21.91 -2.02
C ILE A 374 -0.53 -20.82 -2.45
N ASN A 375 0.65 -20.76 -1.80
CA ASN A 375 1.67 -19.73 -2.04
C ASN A 375 1.09 -18.30 -1.95
N GLY A 376 0.22 -18.05 -0.97
CA GLY A 376 -0.42 -16.76 -0.75
C GLY A 376 -1.65 -16.47 -1.63
N GLU A 377 -2.00 -17.36 -2.56
CA GLU A 377 -3.16 -17.21 -3.43
C GLU A 377 -4.30 -18.15 -3.03
N LYS A 378 -5.53 -17.65 -3.10
CA LYS A 378 -6.72 -18.47 -2.89
C LYS A 378 -7.00 -19.28 -4.16
N LYS A 379 -6.88 -20.61 -4.06
CA LYS A 379 -7.09 -21.55 -5.19
C LYS A 379 -8.11 -22.62 -4.84
N VAL A 380 -8.89 -23.02 -5.83
CA VAL A 380 -9.85 -24.14 -5.73
C VAL A 380 -9.21 -25.35 -6.40
N LEU A 381 -9.08 -26.45 -5.65
CA LEU A 381 -8.68 -27.76 -6.19
C LEU A 381 -9.96 -28.55 -6.51
N GLU A 382 -10.09 -28.97 -7.77
CA GLU A 382 -11.23 -29.73 -8.32
C GLU A 382 -11.06 -31.24 -8.16
#